data_d2f5ca8a9ddf206b765dcf465807d7ac
#
_entry.id   d2f5ca8a9ddf206b765dcf465807d7ac
#
_cell.length_a   1.000
_cell.length_b   1.000
_cell.length_c   1.000
_cell.angle_alpha   90.00
_cell.angle_beta   90.00
_cell.angle_gamma   90.00
#
_symmetry.space_group_name_H-M   'P 1'
#
loop_
_entity.id
_entity.type
_entity.pdbx_description
1 polymer ?
#
loop_
_entity_poly.entity_id
_entity_poly.type
_entity_poly.pdbx_seq_one_letter_code
_entity_poly.pdbx_strand_id
1 'polypeptide(L)'
;MKREDYEVFGISVEKIRNKNETKVIKFMRELIPQFPEFDYCTICIQDVYALSLNQLAPKYIQEGTIVLRKELTDDDYRDIVENAIEQVTRNKNHP
;
A
#
# COMPACT_ATOMS: atom_id res chain seq x y z
N MET A 1 4.24 -2.30 -18.90
CA MET A 1 2.80 -2.52 -18.92
C MET A 1 2.13 -1.48 -19.79
N LYS A 2 1.17 -1.90 -20.58
CA LYS A 2 0.52 -1.01 -21.52
C LYS A 2 -0.51 -0.14 -20.81
N ARG A 3 -0.75 1.05 -21.37
CA ARG A 3 -1.70 1.99 -20.81
C ARG A 3 -3.11 1.41 -20.70
N GLU A 4 -3.50 0.58 -21.66
CA GLU A 4 -4.83 -0.02 -21.70
C GLU A 4 -5.08 -0.94 -20.52
N ASP A 5 -4.03 -1.46 -19.90
CA ASP A 5 -4.16 -2.35 -18.76
C ASP A 5 -4.73 -1.64 -17.53
N TYR A 6 -4.76 -0.31 -17.55
CA TYR A 6 -5.27 0.48 -16.44
C TYR A 6 -6.61 1.13 -16.74
N GLU A 7 -7.26 0.69 -17.80
CA GLU A 7 -8.57 1.27 -18.17
C GLU A 7 -9.69 0.31 -17.84
N VAL A 8 -10.75 0.87 -17.29
CA VAL A 8 -11.98 0.12 -17.03
C VAL A 8 -13.12 0.91 -17.66
N PHE A 9 -13.78 0.29 -18.64
CA PHE A 9 -14.87 0.96 -19.37
C PHE A 9 -14.47 2.34 -19.88
N GLY A 10 -13.25 2.46 -20.40
CA GLY A 10 -12.74 3.70 -20.94
C GLY A 10 -12.22 4.70 -19.92
N ILE A 11 -12.23 4.33 -18.63
CA ILE A 11 -11.76 5.22 -17.58
C ILE A 11 -10.42 4.72 -17.09
N SER A 12 -9.42 5.59 -17.15
CA SER A 12 -8.07 5.22 -16.69
C SER A 12 -7.96 5.31 -15.18
N VAL A 13 -7.40 4.26 -14.58
CA VAL A 13 -7.11 4.24 -13.15
C VAL A 13 -5.61 4.33 -12.89
N GLU A 14 -4.83 4.61 -13.92
CA GLU A 14 -3.38 4.67 -13.83
C GLU A 14 -2.89 5.68 -12.80
N LYS A 15 -3.49 6.85 -12.77
CA LYS A 15 -3.06 7.90 -11.83
C LYS A 15 -3.32 7.51 -10.38
N ILE A 16 -4.42 6.82 -10.14
CA ILE A 16 -4.76 6.38 -8.79
C ILE A 16 -3.75 5.35 -8.31
N ARG A 17 -3.42 4.40 -9.17
CA ARG A 17 -2.45 3.38 -8.86
C ARG A 17 -1.09 3.99 -8.55
N ASN A 18 -0.63 4.88 -9.42
CA ASN A 18 0.69 5.50 -9.26
C ASN A 18 0.76 6.31 -7.97
N LYS A 19 -0.31 7.01 -7.62
CA LYS A 19 -0.36 7.78 -6.38
C LYS A 19 -0.21 6.86 -5.17
N ASN A 20 -0.94 5.75 -5.16
CA ASN A 20 -0.87 4.81 -4.03
C ASN A 20 0.52 4.20 -3.89
N GLU A 21 1.10 3.77 -5.01
CA GLU A 21 2.43 3.19 -4.99
C GLU A 21 3.47 4.20 -4.50
N THR A 22 3.39 5.42 -5.00
CA THR A 22 4.31 6.49 -4.59
C THR A 22 4.21 6.79 -3.10
N LYS A 23 2.99 6.89 -2.60
CA LYS A 23 2.77 7.16 -1.18
C LYS A 23 3.25 6.03 -0.28
N VAL A 24 2.98 4.79 -0.69
CA VAL A 24 3.46 3.63 0.08
C VAL A 24 4.98 3.64 0.15
N ILE A 25 5.64 3.85 -0.98
CA ILE A 25 7.11 3.88 -1.00
C ILE A 25 7.65 5.00 -0.11
N LYS A 26 7.04 6.17 -0.19
CA LYS A 26 7.44 7.30 0.64
C LYS A 26 7.39 6.95 2.13
N PHE A 27 6.29 6.39 2.59
CA PHE A 27 6.14 6.05 4.00
C PHE A 27 6.96 4.84 4.41
N MET A 28 7.22 3.91 3.50
CA MET A 28 8.18 2.84 3.78
C MET A 28 9.55 3.41 4.09
N ARG A 29 10.01 4.36 3.28
CA ARG A 29 11.31 4.99 3.51
C ARG A 29 11.39 5.75 4.82
N GLU A 30 10.27 6.35 5.23
CA GLU A 30 10.23 7.12 6.46
C GLU A 30 10.09 6.23 7.70
N LEU A 31 9.31 5.17 7.61
CA LEU A 31 8.92 4.40 8.78
C LEU A 31 9.82 3.19 9.06
N ILE A 32 10.29 2.52 8.03
CA ILE A 32 11.13 1.33 8.23
C ILE A 32 12.31 1.58 9.16
N PRO A 33 13.05 2.70 9.03
CA PRO A 33 14.17 2.94 9.95
C PRO A 33 13.77 3.10 11.41
N GLN A 34 12.49 3.29 11.69
CA GLN A 34 12.00 3.42 13.07
C GLN A 34 11.71 2.06 13.70
N PHE A 35 11.85 0.98 12.94
CA PHE A 35 11.59 -0.38 13.41
C PHE A 35 12.92 -1.14 13.48
N PRO A 36 13.60 -1.13 14.62
CA PRO A 36 14.94 -1.73 14.71
C PRO A 36 14.96 -3.25 14.51
N GLU A 37 13.82 -3.91 14.68
CA GLU A 37 13.73 -5.35 14.51
C GLU A 37 13.38 -5.75 13.08
N PHE A 38 13.12 -4.79 12.20
CA PHE A 38 12.78 -5.09 10.84
C PHE A 38 13.98 -5.64 10.08
N ASP A 39 13.76 -6.74 9.37
CA ASP A 39 14.78 -7.35 8.53
C ASP A 39 14.76 -6.68 7.14
N TYR A 40 15.87 -6.05 6.78
CA TYR A 40 15.98 -5.31 5.53
C TYR A 40 16.19 -6.20 4.31
N CYS A 41 15.83 -7.46 4.38
CA CYS A 41 15.99 -8.34 3.22
C CYS A 41 14.96 -8.01 2.13
N THR A 42 15.26 -8.46 0.92
CA THR A 42 14.42 -8.20 -0.24
C THR A 42 12.99 -8.70 -0.02
N ILE A 43 12.86 -9.91 0.54
CA ILE A 43 11.54 -10.51 0.75
C ILE A 43 10.72 -9.69 1.72
N CYS A 44 11.30 -9.26 2.84
CA CYS A 44 10.59 -8.47 3.83
C CYS A 44 10.15 -7.12 3.27
N ILE A 45 11.01 -6.48 2.51
CA ILE A 45 10.68 -5.19 1.91
C ILE A 45 9.55 -5.35 0.90
N GLN A 46 9.62 -6.37 0.06
CA GLN A 46 8.57 -6.64 -0.91
C GLN A 46 7.25 -6.99 -0.24
N ASP A 47 7.31 -7.73 0.86
CA ASP A 47 6.11 -8.09 1.60
C ASP A 47 5.42 -6.86 2.20
N VAL A 48 6.19 -5.92 2.75
CA VAL A 48 5.61 -4.68 3.26
C VAL A 48 4.91 -3.92 2.15
N TYR A 49 5.55 -3.82 1.01
CA TYR A 49 4.99 -3.11 -0.14
C TYR A 49 3.67 -3.76 -0.60
N ALA A 50 3.71 -5.07 -0.82
CA ALA A 50 2.53 -5.80 -1.29
C ALA A 50 1.39 -5.75 -0.28
N LEU A 51 1.71 -5.94 1.00
CA LEU A 51 0.70 -5.93 2.05
C LEU A 51 0.07 -4.54 2.19
N SER A 52 0.89 -3.50 2.09
CA SER A 52 0.38 -2.13 2.15
C SER A 52 -0.60 -1.86 1.01
N LEU A 53 -0.24 -2.24 -0.20
CA LEU A 53 -1.11 -2.04 -1.35
C LEU A 53 -2.41 -2.83 -1.23
N ASN A 54 -2.33 -4.05 -0.71
CA ASN A 54 -3.53 -4.86 -0.49
C ASN A 54 -4.46 -4.23 0.55
N GLN A 55 -3.90 -3.62 1.56
CA GLN A 55 -4.71 -2.97 2.60
C GLN A 55 -5.33 -1.67 2.13
N LEU A 56 -4.80 -1.07 1.09
CA LEU A 56 -5.39 0.13 0.51
C LEU A 56 -6.69 -0.17 -0.22
N ALA A 57 -6.79 -1.35 -0.83
CA ALA A 57 -7.97 -1.71 -1.60
C ALA A 57 -9.27 -1.57 -0.81
N PRO A 58 -9.36 -2.05 0.43
CA PRO A 58 -10.59 -1.90 1.22
C PRO A 58 -10.97 -0.45 1.49
N LYS A 59 -10.02 0.46 1.45
CA LYS A 59 -10.30 1.88 1.69
C LYS A 59 -11.08 2.52 0.57
N TYR A 60 -11.09 1.90 -0.60
CA TYR A 60 -11.86 2.38 -1.73
C TYR A 60 -13.23 1.74 -1.80
N ILE A 61 -13.51 0.79 -0.94
CA ILE A 61 -14.82 0.16 -0.87
C ILE A 61 -15.71 1.09 -0.08
N GLN A 62 -16.81 1.45 -0.67
CA GLN A 62 -17.71 2.37 -0.04
C GLN A 62 -18.73 1.65 0.76
N GLU A 63 -19.29 2.37 1.69
CA GLU A 63 -20.35 1.85 2.52
C GLU A 63 -21.66 1.95 1.77
N GLY A 64 -22.46 0.90 1.90
CA GLY A 64 -23.75 0.85 1.26
C GLY A 64 -23.66 0.61 -0.24
N THR A 65 -24.58 1.18 -0.97
CA THR A 65 -24.71 0.94 -2.40
C THR A 65 -24.05 1.98 -3.26
N ILE A 66 -23.59 3.08 -2.67
CA ILE A 66 -22.96 4.16 -3.42
C ILE A 66 -21.46 4.05 -3.30
N VAL A 67 -20.81 4.06 -4.44
CA VAL A 67 -19.36 4.02 -4.48
C VAL A 67 -18.84 5.42 -4.20
N LEU A 68 -18.38 5.63 -2.98
CA LEU A 68 -17.78 6.88 -2.59
C LEU A 68 -16.27 6.68 -2.51
N ARG A 69 -15.56 7.39 -3.34
CA ARG A 69 -14.11 7.39 -3.27
C ARG A 69 -13.72 8.29 -2.12
N LYS A 70 -13.38 7.67 -1.03
CA LYS A 70 -12.79 8.41 0.07
C LYS A 70 -11.35 8.67 -0.27
N GLU A 71 -10.99 9.93 -0.33
CA GLU A 71 -9.61 10.27 -0.58
C GLU A 71 -8.79 9.97 0.67
N LEU A 72 -7.73 9.19 0.49
CA LEU A 72 -6.88 8.80 1.60
C LEU A 72 -5.97 9.95 1.99
N THR A 73 -5.85 10.18 3.30
CA THR A 73 -4.93 11.18 3.83
C THR A 73 -3.55 10.56 4.04
N ASP A 74 -2.56 11.42 4.27
CA ASP A 74 -1.22 10.92 4.58
C ASP A 74 -1.22 10.08 5.86
N ASP A 75 -2.06 10.43 6.82
CA ASP A 75 -2.17 9.63 8.04
C ASP A 75 -2.70 8.24 7.74
N ASP A 76 -3.63 8.11 6.80
CA ASP A 76 -4.15 6.81 6.39
C ASP A 76 -3.04 5.95 5.79
N TYR A 77 -2.24 6.53 4.90
CA TYR A 77 -1.12 5.81 4.31
C TYR A 77 -0.10 5.40 5.35
N ARG A 78 0.22 6.31 6.25
CA ARG A 78 1.18 6.03 7.32
C ARG A 78 0.72 4.87 8.18
N ASP A 79 -0.53 4.87 8.60
CA ASP A 79 -1.08 3.80 9.44
C ASP A 79 -1.03 2.46 8.73
N ILE A 80 -1.37 2.44 7.45
CA ILE A 80 -1.37 1.22 6.66
C ILE A 80 0.05 0.66 6.53
N VAL A 81 1.00 1.51 6.20
CA VAL A 81 2.39 1.08 6.06
C VAL A 81 2.97 0.64 7.40
N GLU A 82 2.69 1.37 8.46
CA GLU A 82 3.15 1.01 9.81
C GLU A 82 2.63 -0.37 10.21
N ASN A 83 1.35 -0.62 9.98
CA ASN A 83 0.77 -1.94 10.26
C ASN A 83 1.42 -3.03 9.43
N ALA A 84 1.69 -2.75 8.17
CA ALA A 84 2.34 -3.72 7.29
C ALA A 84 3.76 -4.05 7.79
N ILE A 85 4.51 -3.03 8.20
CA ILE A 85 5.86 -3.24 8.74
C ILE A 85 5.80 -4.11 10.00
N GLU A 86 4.86 -3.82 10.89
CA GLU A 86 4.70 -4.59 12.11
C GLU A 86 4.35 -6.05 11.82
N GLN A 87 3.44 -6.28 10.89
CA GLN A 87 3.04 -7.64 10.52
C GLN A 87 4.19 -8.43 9.92
N VAL A 88 4.94 -7.82 9.02
CA VAL A 88 6.08 -8.50 8.41
C VAL A 88 7.18 -8.76 9.43
N THR A 89 7.40 -7.83 10.35
CA THR A 89 8.41 -8.01 11.41
C THR A 89 8.06 -9.20 12.29
N ARG A 90 6.79 -9.35 12.64
CA ARG A 90 6.32 -10.45 13.48
C ARG A 90 6.25 -11.78 12.75
N ASN A 91 5.91 -11.76 11.48
CA ASN A 91 5.64 -12.98 10.70
C ASN A 91 6.52 -13.02 9.46
N LYS A 92 7.83 -13.16 9.68
CA LYS A 92 8.78 -13.22 8.57
C LYS A 92 8.52 -14.44 7.72
N ASN A 93 8.47 -14.25 6.40
CA ASN A 93 8.18 -15.32 5.45
C ASN A 93 9.42 -15.96 4.84
N HIS A 94 10.57 -15.72 5.41
CA HIS A 94 11.81 -16.29 4.90
C HIS A 94 12.51 -17.06 6.02
N PRO A 95 13.35 -18.02 5.66
CA PRO A 95 14.11 -18.79 6.65
C PRO A 95 14.99 -17.92 7.52
#